data_b57a541459bfc2e77619886ce36dee04
#
_entry.id   b57a541459bfc2e77619886ce36dee04
#
_cell.length_a   1.000
_cell.length_b   1.000
_cell.length_c   1.000
_cell.angle_alpha   90.00
_cell.angle_beta   90.00
_cell.angle_gamma   90.00
#
_symmetry.space_group_name_H-M   'P 1'
#
loop_
_entity.id
_entity.type
_entity.pdbx_description
1 polymer ?
#
loop_
_entity_poly.entity_id
_entity_poly.type
_entity_poly.pdbx_seq_one_letter_code
_entity_poly.pdbx_strand_id
1 'polypeptide(L)'
;MTNRKEKLRDRPVKGLFQTLQVLLFFVGIIFIISVIIDKSPLSLFAGLGASAAILMLVFKDTIMGFVSGIQLSANDMLRPGDWITVPKHGANGRVIEVTLNTVKIRNFDNTIVTVPPYALVSDSFQNWRGMEESGGRRIKRAVHIDMNSVKFCTPEMLERFCCLDGVREYVDYKKELSPQSRLTNIGLFRAYLDRYIRALPECNEDLTILVRYLEATDKGMPLELSLIHI
;
A
#
# COMPACT_ATOMS: atom_id res chain seq x y z
N MET A 1 25.14 -2.58 45.85
CA MET A 1 23.76 -3.08 45.83
C MET A 1 22.69 -1.98 45.78
N THR A 2 23.06 -0.71 45.61
CA THR A 2 22.18 0.47 45.69
C THR A 2 21.58 0.94 44.37
N ASN A 3 22.13 0.48 43.26
CA ASN A 3 21.76 1.01 41.93
C ASN A 3 20.54 0.29 41.20
N ARG A 4 19.97 -0.73 41.88
CA ARG A 4 18.82 -1.47 41.31
C ARG A 4 17.46 -0.92 41.76
N LYS A 5 17.45 -0.17 42.87
CA LYS A 5 16.20 0.42 43.41
C LYS A 5 15.83 1.76 42.75
N GLU A 6 16.77 2.49 42.17
CA GLU A 6 16.49 3.74 41.45
C GLU A 6 15.88 3.52 40.06
N LYS A 7 16.29 2.47 39.35
CA LYS A 7 15.74 2.16 38.01
C LYS A 7 14.26 1.67 38.01
N LEU A 8 13.72 1.34 39.18
CA LEU A 8 12.30 0.96 39.34
C LEU A 8 11.39 2.17 39.61
N ARG A 9 11.96 3.34 39.87
CA ARG A 9 11.21 4.57 40.20
C ARG A 9 10.70 5.33 38.97
N ASP A 10 11.27 5.08 37.80
CA ASP A 10 10.91 5.75 36.53
C ASP A 10 9.96 4.95 35.62
N ARG A 11 9.43 3.84 36.11
CA ARG A 11 8.38 3.14 35.37
C ARG A 11 7.02 3.74 35.70
N PRO A 12 6.08 3.86 34.74
CA PRO A 12 4.76 4.47 34.94
C PRO A 12 3.83 3.59 35.79
N VAL A 13 4.38 2.99 36.86
CA VAL A 13 3.64 2.14 37.84
C VAL A 13 2.59 2.96 38.59
N LYS A 14 2.85 4.25 38.80
CA LYS A 14 1.88 5.15 39.45
C LYS A 14 0.56 5.24 38.68
N GLY A 15 0.61 5.31 37.35
CA GLY A 15 -0.60 5.31 36.52
C GLY A 15 -1.42 4.04 36.66
N LEU A 16 -0.75 2.87 36.67
CA LEU A 16 -1.42 1.58 36.88
C LEU A 16 -2.12 1.50 38.26
N PHE A 17 -1.43 1.94 39.33
CA PHE A 17 -2.02 1.97 40.67
C PHE A 17 -3.20 2.93 40.76
N GLN A 18 -3.10 4.12 40.13
CA GLN A 18 -4.22 5.06 40.08
C GLN A 18 -5.43 4.52 39.31
N THR A 19 -5.19 3.85 38.19
CA THR A 19 -6.27 3.21 37.42
C THR A 19 -6.96 2.12 38.23
N LEU A 20 -6.17 1.25 38.90
CA LEU A 20 -6.70 0.22 39.76
C LEU A 20 -7.49 0.78 40.94
N GLN A 21 -7.01 1.85 41.56
CA GLN A 21 -7.68 2.55 42.64
C GLN A 21 -9.03 3.11 42.20
N VAL A 22 -9.12 3.77 41.03
CA VAL A 22 -10.35 4.29 40.47
C VAL A 22 -11.36 3.16 40.21
N LEU A 23 -10.88 2.03 39.69
CA LEU A 23 -11.72 0.86 39.42
C LEU A 23 -12.26 0.25 40.70
N LEU A 24 -11.46 0.15 41.78
CA LEU A 24 -11.89 -0.30 43.07
C LEU A 24 -12.91 0.65 43.71
N PHE A 25 -12.71 1.94 43.62
CA PHE A 25 -13.69 2.94 44.07
C PHE A 25 -15.01 2.82 43.31
N PHE A 26 -14.97 2.66 41.99
CA PHE A 26 -16.18 2.45 41.18
C PHE A 26 -16.97 1.23 41.59
N VAL A 27 -16.30 0.08 41.81
CA VAL A 27 -16.91 -1.14 42.30
C VAL A 27 -17.50 -0.93 43.72
N GLY A 28 -16.74 -0.28 44.62
CA GLY A 28 -17.19 0.04 45.97
C GLY A 28 -18.46 0.90 45.99
N ILE A 29 -18.54 1.91 45.14
CA ILE A 29 -19.73 2.76 44.98
C ILE A 29 -20.95 1.92 44.57
N ILE A 30 -20.78 1.01 43.60
CA ILE A 30 -21.88 0.13 43.16
C ILE A 30 -22.37 -0.76 44.31
N PHE A 31 -21.47 -1.29 45.15
CA PHE A 31 -21.89 -2.06 46.33
C PHE A 31 -22.66 -1.19 47.34
N ILE A 32 -22.22 0.03 47.60
CA ILE A 32 -22.94 0.96 48.50
C ILE A 32 -24.34 1.26 47.94
N ILE A 33 -24.46 1.56 46.64
CA ILE A 33 -25.74 1.80 46.00
C ILE A 33 -26.64 0.57 46.07
N SER A 34 -26.09 -0.63 45.89
CA SER A 34 -26.78 -1.90 45.98
C SER A 34 -27.46 -2.08 47.36
N VAL A 35 -26.74 -1.76 48.42
CA VAL A 35 -27.28 -1.82 49.79
C VAL A 35 -28.39 -0.78 50.04
N ILE A 36 -28.20 0.43 49.53
CA ILE A 36 -29.20 1.53 49.72
C ILE A 36 -30.51 1.22 48.99
N ILE A 37 -30.44 0.63 47.77
CA ILE A 37 -31.62 0.37 46.94
C ILE A 37 -32.21 -1.02 47.19
N ASP A 38 -31.59 -1.82 48.08
CA ASP A 38 -31.96 -3.23 48.38
C ASP A 38 -32.03 -4.11 47.10
N LYS A 39 -31.05 -3.96 46.22
CA LYS A 39 -30.90 -4.74 44.99
C LYS A 39 -29.55 -5.47 44.97
N SER A 40 -29.52 -6.64 44.34
CA SER A 40 -28.26 -7.36 44.22
C SER A 40 -27.22 -6.56 43.40
N PRO A 41 -25.93 -6.54 43.82
CA PRO A 41 -24.87 -5.89 43.06
C PRO A 41 -24.79 -6.41 41.62
N LEU A 42 -25.06 -7.70 41.42
CA LEU A 42 -25.03 -8.32 40.09
C LEU A 42 -26.08 -7.74 39.15
N SER A 43 -27.29 -7.45 39.66
CA SER A 43 -28.34 -6.84 38.82
C SER A 43 -28.00 -5.40 38.42
N LEU A 44 -27.30 -4.66 39.29
CA LEU A 44 -26.82 -3.29 38.93
C LEU A 44 -25.70 -3.36 37.88
N PHE A 45 -24.75 -4.28 38.05
CA PHE A 45 -23.71 -4.50 37.02
C PHE A 45 -24.30 -4.94 35.69
N ALA A 46 -25.28 -5.83 35.69
CA ALA A 46 -25.97 -6.28 34.47
C ALA A 46 -26.70 -5.12 33.78
N GLY A 47 -27.42 -4.29 34.54
CA GLY A 47 -28.09 -3.11 33.98
C GLY A 47 -27.13 -2.06 33.43
N LEU A 48 -26.05 -1.74 34.15
CA LEU A 48 -25.00 -0.83 33.69
C LEU A 48 -24.28 -1.38 32.45
N GLY A 49 -23.96 -2.67 32.46
CA GLY A 49 -23.32 -3.35 31.32
C GLY A 49 -24.19 -3.32 30.07
N ALA A 50 -25.49 -3.62 30.21
CA ALA A 50 -26.44 -3.52 29.10
C ALA A 50 -26.54 -2.09 28.54
N SER A 51 -26.65 -1.09 29.42
CA SER A 51 -26.67 0.31 29.01
C SER A 51 -25.37 0.74 28.31
N ALA A 52 -24.23 0.33 28.84
CA ALA A 52 -22.93 0.60 28.24
C ALA A 52 -22.79 -0.04 26.85
N ALA A 53 -23.29 -1.28 26.69
CA ALA A 53 -23.27 -1.97 25.39
C ALA A 53 -24.13 -1.23 24.34
N ILE A 54 -25.31 -0.75 24.74
CA ILE A 54 -26.17 0.07 23.85
C ILE A 54 -25.48 1.37 23.47
N LEU A 55 -24.90 2.08 24.44
CA LEU A 55 -24.16 3.31 24.16
C LEU A 55 -22.97 3.07 23.24
N MET A 56 -22.21 2.01 23.47
CA MET A 56 -21.08 1.62 22.61
C MET A 56 -21.55 1.33 21.19
N LEU A 57 -22.70 0.67 21.02
CA LEU A 57 -23.25 0.40 19.70
C LEU A 57 -23.65 1.68 18.98
N VAL A 58 -24.28 2.63 19.67
CA VAL A 58 -24.68 3.93 19.10
C VAL A 58 -23.47 4.76 18.69
N PHE A 59 -22.41 4.76 19.48
CA PHE A 59 -21.21 5.56 19.22
C PHE A 59 -20.12 4.82 18.44
N LYS A 60 -20.32 3.56 18.07
CA LYS A 60 -19.34 2.70 17.41
C LYS A 60 -18.70 3.39 16.19
N ASP A 61 -19.51 3.90 15.28
CA ASP A 61 -19.01 4.49 14.03
C ASP A 61 -18.28 5.81 14.28
N THR A 62 -18.73 6.58 15.25
CA THR A 62 -18.05 7.81 15.67
C THR A 62 -16.67 7.52 16.26
N ILE A 63 -16.57 6.52 17.15
CA ILE A 63 -15.31 6.10 17.76
C ILE A 63 -14.37 5.55 16.68
N MET A 64 -14.88 4.69 15.78
CA MET A 64 -14.11 4.15 14.68
C MET A 64 -13.59 5.25 13.75
N GLY A 65 -14.43 6.23 13.40
CA GLY A 65 -14.05 7.39 12.60
C GLY A 65 -12.93 8.20 13.25
N PHE A 66 -13.08 8.50 14.54
CA PHE A 66 -12.08 9.23 15.33
C PHE A 66 -10.73 8.51 15.39
N VAL A 67 -10.73 7.23 15.78
CA VAL A 67 -9.50 6.42 15.86
C VAL A 67 -8.82 6.31 14.50
N SER A 68 -9.59 6.07 13.44
CA SER A 68 -9.06 5.98 12.08
C SER A 68 -8.51 7.31 11.58
N GLY A 69 -9.16 8.44 11.91
CA GLY A 69 -8.65 9.77 11.59
C GLY A 69 -7.29 10.06 12.22
N ILE A 70 -7.12 9.70 13.50
CA ILE A 70 -5.82 9.78 14.18
C ILE A 70 -4.81 8.86 13.52
N GLN A 71 -5.19 7.63 13.19
CA GLN A 71 -4.30 6.64 12.57
C GLN A 71 -3.81 7.07 11.18
N LEU A 72 -4.69 7.63 10.34
CA LEU A 72 -4.32 8.18 9.03
C LEU A 72 -3.29 9.31 9.17
N SER A 73 -3.47 10.18 10.16
CA SER A 73 -2.57 11.31 10.41
C SER A 73 -1.25 10.87 11.06
N ALA A 74 -1.32 10.04 12.10
CA ALA A 74 -0.13 9.61 12.85
C ALA A 74 0.83 8.74 12.04
N ASN A 75 0.27 7.92 11.12
CA ASN A 75 1.06 7.08 10.22
C ASN A 75 1.38 7.77 8.88
N ASP A 76 1.04 9.04 8.73
CA ASP A 76 1.25 9.80 7.49
C ASP A 76 0.71 9.12 6.22
N MET A 77 -0.40 8.41 6.37
CA MET A 77 -1.00 7.66 5.27
C MET A 77 -1.65 8.57 4.23
N LEU A 78 -2.13 9.76 4.66
CA LEU A 78 -2.89 10.68 3.83
C LEU A 78 -2.69 12.12 4.28
N ARG A 79 -2.43 13.03 3.33
CA ARG A 79 -2.35 14.48 3.54
C ARG A 79 -3.31 15.23 2.63
N PRO A 80 -3.81 16.42 3.02
CA PRO A 80 -4.44 17.31 2.06
C PRO A 80 -3.51 17.61 0.89
N GLY A 81 -4.05 17.57 -0.34
CA GLY A 81 -3.28 17.73 -1.57
C GLY A 81 -2.86 16.42 -2.22
N ASP A 82 -2.81 15.30 -1.51
CA ASP A 82 -2.48 14.00 -2.08
C ASP A 82 -3.47 13.61 -3.19
N TRP A 83 -2.95 13.04 -4.26
CA TRP A 83 -3.78 12.35 -5.22
C TRP A 83 -3.97 10.89 -4.76
N ILE A 84 -5.23 10.49 -4.59
CA ILE A 84 -5.59 9.13 -4.18
C ILE A 84 -6.63 8.50 -5.11
N THR A 85 -6.62 7.18 -5.16
CA THR A 85 -7.65 6.39 -5.82
C THR A 85 -8.23 5.40 -4.82
N VAL A 86 -9.55 5.48 -4.61
CA VAL A 86 -10.35 4.59 -3.74
C VAL A 86 -11.45 3.97 -4.59
N PRO A 87 -11.19 2.84 -5.28
CA PRO A 87 -12.11 2.28 -6.27
C PRO A 87 -13.48 1.95 -5.68
N LYS A 88 -13.50 1.42 -4.45
CA LYS A 88 -14.72 1.00 -3.75
C LYS A 88 -15.70 2.16 -3.50
N HIS A 89 -15.18 3.38 -3.38
CA HIS A 89 -15.97 4.58 -3.14
C HIS A 89 -16.07 5.50 -4.37
N GLY A 90 -15.57 5.06 -5.53
CA GLY A 90 -15.59 5.86 -6.75
C GLY A 90 -14.77 7.15 -6.66
N ALA A 91 -13.80 7.21 -5.73
CA ALA A 91 -12.95 8.37 -5.58
C ALA A 91 -11.65 8.19 -6.36
N ASN A 92 -11.33 9.17 -7.22
CA ASN A 92 -10.07 9.28 -7.94
C ASN A 92 -9.75 10.75 -8.16
N GLY A 93 -8.95 11.32 -7.27
CA GLY A 93 -8.68 12.76 -7.31
C GLY A 93 -7.84 13.24 -6.15
N ARG A 94 -7.84 14.57 -5.93
CA ARG A 94 -7.05 15.20 -4.88
C ARG A 94 -7.83 15.35 -3.59
N VAL A 95 -7.17 15.03 -2.48
CA VAL A 95 -7.70 15.25 -1.14
C VAL A 95 -7.78 16.75 -0.86
N ILE A 96 -8.99 17.22 -0.56
CA ILE A 96 -9.23 18.64 -0.19
C ILE A 96 -8.98 18.82 1.30
N GLU A 97 -9.55 17.93 2.09
CA GLU A 97 -9.62 18.06 3.54
C GLU A 97 -9.63 16.70 4.21
N VAL A 98 -8.91 16.58 5.31
CA VAL A 98 -8.93 15.42 6.20
C VAL A 98 -9.37 15.89 7.57
N THR A 99 -10.55 15.44 8.00
CA THR A 99 -11.07 15.69 9.35
C THR A 99 -11.12 14.38 10.14
N LEU A 100 -11.48 14.45 11.41
CA LEU A 100 -11.60 13.25 12.26
C LEU A 100 -12.64 12.25 11.76
N ASN A 101 -13.70 12.73 11.09
CA ASN A 101 -14.83 11.89 10.68
C ASN A 101 -15.04 11.84 9.17
N THR A 102 -14.34 12.66 8.39
CA THR A 102 -14.53 12.72 6.94
C THR A 102 -13.25 13.07 6.21
N VAL A 103 -13.06 12.45 5.05
CA VAL A 103 -12.06 12.81 4.05
C VAL A 103 -12.81 13.24 2.79
N LYS A 104 -12.58 14.48 2.34
CA LYS A 104 -13.17 15.03 1.12
C LYS A 104 -12.15 14.93 -0.02
N ILE A 105 -12.56 14.34 -1.13
CA ILE A 105 -11.74 14.13 -2.32
C ILE A 105 -12.43 14.81 -3.50
N ARG A 106 -11.71 15.66 -4.21
CA ARG A 106 -12.17 16.25 -5.47
C ARG A 106 -11.69 15.36 -6.61
N ASN A 107 -12.61 14.68 -7.26
CA ASN A 107 -12.34 13.90 -8.45
C ASN A 107 -11.93 14.80 -9.63
N PHE A 108 -11.35 14.21 -10.66
CA PHE A 108 -10.93 14.94 -11.87
C PHE A 108 -12.09 15.49 -12.69
N ASP A 109 -13.31 14.98 -12.51
CA ASP A 109 -14.56 15.52 -13.08
C ASP A 109 -15.17 16.67 -12.23
N ASN A 110 -14.42 17.16 -11.22
CA ASN A 110 -14.83 18.16 -10.24
C ASN A 110 -15.95 17.72 -9.27
N THR A 111 -16.37 16.49 -9.26
CA THR A 111 -17.25 15.97 -8.21
C THR A 111 -16.50 15.84 -6.88
N ILE A 112 -17.21 15.99 -5.76
CA ILE A 112 -16.64 15.81 -4.43
C ILE A 112 -17.19 14.51 -3.85
N VAL A 113 -16.28 13.58 -3.56
CA VAL A 113 -16.58 12.35 -2.85
C VAL A 113 -16.15 12.49 -1.41
N THR A 114 -17.04 12.14 -0.49
CA THR A 114 -16.77 12.15 0.95
C THR A 114 -16.66 10.71 1.43
N VAL A 115 -15.50 10.35 1.99
CA VAL A 115 -15.19 9.00 2.47
C VAL A 115 -14.92 9.07 3.97
N PRO A 116 -15.54 8.19 4.79
CA PRO A 116 -15.20 8.12 6.20
C PRO A 116 -13.79 7.59 6.40
N PRO A 117 -12.99 8.13 7.36
CA PRO A 117 -11.62 7.72 7.60
C PRO A 117 -11.44 6.22 7.83
N TYR A 118 -12.39 5.57 8.52
CA TYR A 118 -12.31 4.13 8.79
C TYR A 118 -12.30 3.29 7.50
N ALA A 119 -12.96 3.74 6.44
CA ALA A 119 -12.97 3.03 5.17
C ALA A 119 -11.60 3.04 4.49
N LEU A 120 -10.80 4.10 4.70
CA LEU A 120 -9.43 4.19 4.18
C LEU A 120 -8.43 3.38 5.01
N VAL A 121 -8.74 3.12 6.28
CA VAL A 121 -7.89 2.28 7.15
C VAL A 121 -8.24 0.81 7.01
N SER A 122 -9.52 0.47 6.84
CA SER A 122 -9.99 -0.92 6.72
C SER A 122 -9.82 -1.50 5.31
N ASP A 123 -9.90 -0.65 4.30
CA ASP A 123 -9.76 -1.05 2.90
C ASP A 123 -8.41 -0.56 2.33
N SER A 124 -8.01 -1.11 1.18
CA SER A 124 -6.84 -0.61 0.45
C SER A 124 -7.22 0.59 -0.42
N PHE A 125 -6.36 1.58 -0.44
CA PHE A 125 -6.40 2.69 -1.39
C PHE A 125 -5.01 2.93 -1.98
N GLN A 126 -4.95 3.56 -3.15
CA GLN A 126 -3.68 3.96 -3.76
C GLN A 126 -3.43 5.44 -3.44
N ASN A 127 -2.27 5.73 -2.86
CA ASN A 127 -1.75 7.09 -2.72
C ASN A 127 -0.66 7.31 -3.78
N TRP A 128 -0.86 8.30 -4.64
CA TRP A 128 0.04 8.62 -5.75
C TRP A 128 1.16 9.58 -5.37
N ARG A 129 1.23 10.02 -4.11
CA ARG A 129 2.28 10.90 -3.59
C ARG A 129 3.68 10.39 -3.95
N GLY A 130 3.96 9.11 -3.70
CA GLY A 130 5.26 8.52 -4.00
C GLY A 130 5.61 8.57 -5.50
N MET A 131 4.62 8.51 -6.40
CA MET A 131 4.86 8.71 -7.82
C MET A 131 5.18 10.18 -8.13
N GLU A 132 4.43 11.13 -7.56
CA GLU A 132 4.67 12.56 -7.77
C GLU A 132 6.04 12.99 -7.20
N GLU A 133 6.42 12.48 -6.03
CA GLU A 133 7.72 12.75 -5.39
C GLU A 133 8.89 12.07 -6.11
N SER A 134 8.68 10.98 -6.84
CA SER A 134 9.75 10.29 -7.59
C SER A 134 10.21 11.04 -8.84
N GLY A 135 9.55 12.15 -9.19
CA GLY A 135 9.87 12.95 -10.36
C GLY A 135 9.59 12.28 -11.70
N GLY A 136 8.91 11.13 -11.71
CA GLY A 136 8.63 10.42 -12.94
C GLY A 136 7.30 9.67 -12.93
N ARG A 137 6.77 9.40 -14.12
CA ARG A 137 5.52 8.65 -14.29
C ARG A 137 5.77 7.29 -14.90
N ARG A 138 5.19 6.26 -14.31
CA ARG A 138 5.25 4.89 -14.86
C ARG A 138 4.49 4.80 -16.18
N ILE A 139 5.20 4.37 -17.21
CA ILE A 139 4.64 3.94 -18.50
C ILE A 139 4.64 2.42 -18.52
N LYS A 140 3.47 1.84 -18.78
CA LYS A 140 3.30 0.39 -18.93
C LYS A 140 2.58 0.13 -20.24
N ARG A 141 3.25 -0.54 -21.18
CA ARG A 141 2.71 -0.92 -22.50
C ARG A 141 3.09 -2.35 -22.82
N ALA A 142 2.29 -3.00 -23.62
CA ALA A 142 2.59 -4.33 -24.16
C ALA A 142 2.53 -4.32 -25.68
N VAL A 143 3.55 -4.91 -26.30
CA VAL A 143 3.59 -5.17 -27.73
C VAL A 143 3.31 -6.64 -27.94
N HIS A 144 2.28 -6.97 -28.73
CA HIS A 144 1.91 -8.36 -29.01
C HIS A 144 2.75 -8.90 -30.17
N ILE A 145 3.47 -9.99 -29.90
CA ILE A 145 4.32 -10.67 -30.87
C ILE A 145 3.57 -11.87 -31.40
N ASP A 146 3.46 -11.99 -32.72
CA ASP A 146 2.89 -13.19 -33.35
C ASP A 146 3.75 -14.41 -33.02
N MET A 147 3.14 -15.41 -32.41
CA MET A 147 3.81 -16.67 -32.02
C MET A 147 4.40 -17.42 -33.21
N ASN A 148 3.81 -17.30 -34.40
CA ASN A 148 4.33 -17.94 -35.61
C ASN A 148 5.64 -17.30 -36.10
N SER A 149 5.94 -16.08 -35.68
CA SER A 149 7.18 -15.37 -36.00
C SER A 149 8.35 -15.81 -35.11
N VAL A 150 8.08 -16.49 -34.00
CA VAL A 150 9.10 -16.91 -33.04
C VAL A 150 9.88 -18.12 -33.59
N LYS A 151 11.22 -17.96 -33.72
CA LYS A 151 12.08 -19.00 -34.26
C LYS A 151 13.47 -18.97 -33.62
N PHE A 152 14.18 -20.05 -33.73
CA PHE A 152 15.60 -20.08 -33.37
C PHE A 152 16.42 -19.25 -34.37
N CYS A 153 17.41 -18.54 -33.86
CA CYS A 153 18.29 -17.74 -34.70
C CYS A 153 19.25 -18.62 -35.50
N THR A 154 19.40 -18.35 -36.78
CA THR A 154 20.46 -18.90 -37.60
C THR A 154 21.78 -18.16 -37.37
N PRO A 155 22.95 -18.72 -37.76
CA PRO A 155 24.22 -18.01 -37.65
C PRO A 155 24.21 -16.63 -38.35
N GLU A 156 23.64 -16.57 -39.54
CA GLU A 156 23.53 -15.30 -40.31
C GLU A 156 22.65 -14.28 -39.59
N MET A 157 21.57 -14.72 -38.93
CA MET A 157 20.72 -13.83 -38.11
C MET A 157 21.50 -13.33 -36.91
N LEU A 158 22.29 -14.15 -36.25
CA LEU A 158 23.12 -13.75 -35.11
C LEU A 158 24.16 -12.72 -35.50
N GLU A 159 24.90 -12.94 -36.61
CA GLU A 159 25.84 -11.94 -37.13
C GLU A 159 25.16 -10.60 -37.37
N ARG A 160 24.02 -10.62 -38.05
CA ARG A 160 23.25 -9.40 -38.35
C ARG A 160 22.77 -8.71 -37.07
N PHE A 161 22.28 -9.43 -36.08
CA PHE A 161 21.74 -8.84 -34.85
C PHE A 161 22.85 -8.40 -33.88
N CYS A 162 24.01 -9.01 -33.91
CA CYS A 162 25.16 -8.58 -33.12
C CYS A 162 25.72 -7.21 -33.54
N CYS A 163 25.25 -6.63 -34.65
CA CYS A 163 25.55 -5.24 -35.03
C CYS A 163 24.72 -4.23 -34.23
N LEU A 164 23.66 -4.67 -33.52
CA LEU A 164 22.83 -3.82 -32.67
C LEU A 164 23.47 -3.69 -31.28
N ASP A 165 23.37 -2.46 -30.72
CA ASP A 165 23.95 -2.15 -29.43
C ASP A 165 23.39 -3.06 -28.31
N GLY A 166 24.29 -3.60 -27.49
CA GLY A 166 23.96 -4.46 -26.36
C GLY A 166 23.52 -5.88 -26.71
N VAL A 167 23.25 -6.21 -27.97
CA VAL A 167 22.85 -7.57 -28.36
C VAL A 167 24.05 -8.50 -28.36
N ARG A 168 25.22 -8.05 -28.80
CA ARG A 168 26.45 -8.84 -28.78
C ARG A 168 26.82 -9.29 -27.37
N GLU A 169 26.82 -8.36 -26.42
CA GLU A 169 27.11 -8.67 -25.01
C GLU A 169 26.14 -9.72 -24.44
N TYR A 170 24.86 -9.61 -24.79
CA TYR A 170 23.86 -10.60 -24.38
C TYR A 170 24.08 -11.97 -25.01
N VAL A 171 24.46 -12.04 -26.28
CA VAL A 171 24.76 -13.29 -26.98
C VAL A 171 25.99 -13.97 -26.36
N ASP A 172 27.04 -13.20 -26.08
CA ASP A 172 28.27 -13.71 -25.48
C ASP A 172 28.02 -14.21 -24.05
N TYR A 173 27.31 -13.43 -23.23
CA TYR A 173 26.89 -13.85 -21.90
C TYR A 173 26.08 -15.16 -21.92
N LYS A 174 25.14 -15.30 -22.88
CA LYS A 174 24.31 -16.50 -22.99
C LYS A 174 25.12 -17.71 -23.45
N LYS A 175 26.10 -17.52 -24.32
CA LYS A 175 27.01 -18.61 -24.74
C LYS A 175 27.91 -19.10 -23.60
N GLU A 176 28.42 -18.19 -22.79
CA GLU A 176 29.19 -18.51 -21.59
C GLU A 176 28.35 -19.32 -20.56
N LEU A 177 27.11 -18.83 -20.29
CA LEU A 177 26.23 -19.46 -19.31
C LEU A 177 25.74 -20.84 -19.77
N SER A 178 25.49 -21.02 -21.06
CA SER A 178 24.93 -22.25 -21.61
C SER A 178 25.35 -22.41 -23.07
N PRO A 179 26.51 -23.02 -23.33
CA PRO A 179 27.09 -23.15 -24.70
C PRO A 179 26.18 -23.87 -25.69
N GLN A 180 25.32 -24.77 -25.20
CA GLN A 180 24.38 -25.55 -26.03
C GLN A 180 23.02 -24.90 -26.21
N SER A 181 22.77 -23.73 -25.59
CA SER A 181 21.48 -23.03 -25.65
C SER A 181 21.27 -22.38 -27.01
N ARG A 182 20.19 -22.76 -27.69
CA ARG A 182 19.77 -22.14 -28.94
C ARG A 182 19.00 -20.82 -28.63
N LEU A 183 19.51 -19.74 -29.15
CA LEU A 183 18.88 -18.41 -28.99
C LEU A 183 17.68 -18.24 -29.92
N THR A 184 16.64 -17.60 -29.44
CA THR A 184 15.47 -17.23 -30.22
C THR A 184 15.51 -15.75 -30.62
N ASN A 185 14.89 -15.42 -31.75
CA ASN A 185 14.76 -14.03 -32.22
C ASN A 185 14.05 -13.12 -31.20
N ILE A 186 13.03 -13.64 -30.56
CA ILE A 186 12.28 -12.88 -29.52
C ILE A 186 13.13 -12.65 -28.25
N GLY A 187 14.01 -13.61 -27.88
CA GLY A 187 14.94 -13.43 -26.79
C GLY A 187 15.95 -12.32 -27.03
N LEU A 188 16.49 -12.26 -28.27
CA LEU A 188 17.38 -11.16 -28.69
C LEU A 188 16.63 -9.82 -28.75
N PHE A 189 15.41 -9.81 -29.26
CA PHE A 189 14.58 -8.61 -29.30
C PHE A 189 14.28 -8.05 -27.90
N ARG A 190 13.96 -8.93 -26.93
CA ARG A 190 13.78 -8.50 -25.54
C ARG A 190 15.05 -7.87 -24.96
N ALA A 191 16.22 -8.50 -25.21
CA ALA A 191 17.50 -7.99 -24.72
C ALA A 191 17.86 -6.64 -25.36
N TYR A 192 17.60 -6.48 -26.65
CA TYR A 192 17.77 -5.23 -27.35
C TYR A 192 16.87 -4.12 -26.77
N LEU A 193 15.59 -4.42 -26.56
CA LEU A 193 14.66 -3.44 -25.99
C LEU A 193 15.04 -3.02 -24.56
N ASP A 194 15.48 -3.96 -23.72
CA ASP A 194 15.92 -3.63 -22.36
C ASP A 194 17.11 -2.64 -22.40
N ARG A 195 18.07 -2.89 -23.28
CA ARG A 195 19.25 -2.01 -23.45
C ARG A 195 18.88 -0.68 -24.06
N TYR A 196 18.06 -0.69 -25.11
CA TYR A 196 17.60 0.50 -25.79
C TYR A 196 16.84 1.45 -24.85
N ILE A 197 15.92 0.90 -24.05
CA ILE A 197 15.14 1.70 -23.10
C ILE A 197 16.04 2.31 -22.01
N ARG A 198 17.03 1.57 -21.52
CA ARG A 198 17.99 2.09 -20.53
C ARG A 198 18.88 3.21 -21.09
N ALA A 199 19.13 3.20 -22.38
CA ALA A 199 19.93 4.23 -23.05
C ALA A 199 19.14 5.50 -23.37
N LEU A 200 17.81 5.52 -23.15
CA LEU A 200 16.99 6.71 -23.42
C LEU A 200 17.16 7.73 -22.28
N PRO A 201 17.52 8.99 -22.58
CA PRO A 201 17.73 10.02 -21.58
C PRO A 201 16.45 10.40 -20.80
N GLU A 202 15.29 10.11 -21.36
CA GLU A 202 13.99 10.34 -20.74
C GLU A 202 13.59 9.24 -19.75
N CYS A 203 14.37 8.16 -19.65
CA CYS A 203 14.13 7.08 -18.72
C CYS A 203 14.97 7.25 -17.45
N ASN A 204 14.33 7.11 -16.29
CA ASN A 204 15.06 7.10 -15.03
C ASN A 204 15.65 5.70 -14.78
N GLU A 205 16.98 5.58 -14.90
CA GLU A 205 17.69 4.31 -14.69
C GLU A 205 17.71 3.84 -13.23
N ASP A 206 17.60 4.76 -12.27
CA ASP A 206 17.58 4.45 -10.84
C ASP A 206 16.27 3.75 -10.41
N LEU A 207 15.25 3.83 -11.27
CA LEU A 207 13.95 3.24 -11.01
C LEU A 207 13.75 1.96 -11.84
N THR A 208 12.76 1.16 -11.45
CA THR A 208 12.56 -0.16 -12.02
C THR A 208 12.17 -0.13 -13.50
N ILE A 209 13.03 -0.63 -14.35
CA ILE A 209 12.74 -0.91 -15.76
C ILE A 209 12.52 -2.41 -15.92
N LEU A 210 11.41 -2.80 -16.56
CA LEU A 210 11.05 -4.20 -16.81
C LEU A 210 10.70 -4.40 -18.29
N VAL A 211 11.41 -5.35 -18.92
CA VAL A 211 11.09 -5.85 -20.25
C VAL A 211 10.90 -7.36 -20.14
N ARG A 212 9.65 -7.82 -20.14
CA ARG A 212 9.31 -9.22 -19.87
C ARG A 212 8.17 -9.74 -20.73
N TYR A 213 8.14 -11.06 -20.92
CA TYR A 213 7.00 -11.74 -21.53
C TYR A 213 5.89 -11.90 -20.50
N LEU A 214 4.66 -11.76 -20.96
CA LEU A 214 3.46 -12.16 -20.24
C LEU A 214 2.91 -13.47 -20.83
N GLU A 215 1.84 -13.98 -20.23
CA GLU A 215 1.13 -15.14 -20.76
C GLU A 215 0.64 -14.88 -22.19
N ALA A 216 0.76 -15.89 -23.06
CA ALA A 216 0.29 -15.80 -24.43
C ALA A 216 -1.24 -15.63 -24.46
N THR A 217 -1.71 -14.77 -25.34
CA THR A 217 -3.12 -14.49 -25.57
C THR A 217 -3.52 -14.87 -27.00
N ASP A 218 -4.80 -14.78 -27.32
CA ASP A 218 -5.34 -14.92 -28.68
C ASP A 218 -4.69 -13.94 -29.70
N LYS A 219 -4.14 -12.81 -29.21
CA LYS A 219 -3.45 -11.79 -30.01
C LYS A 219 -1.96 -12.02 -30.13
N GLY A 220 -1.42 -13.10 -29.58
CA GLY A 220 -0.01 -13.44 -29.53
C GLY A 220 0.61 -13.31 -28.16
N MET A 221 1.95 -13.33 -28.09
CA MET A 221 2.71 -13.19 -26.84
C MET A 221 2.94 -11.71 -26.52
N PRO A 222 2.38 -11.17 -25.42
CA PRO A 222 2.62 -9.80 -25.03
C PRO A 222 4.04 -9.65 -24.47
N LEU A 223 4.81 -8.72 -25.01
CA LEU A 223 6.07 -8.24 -24.44
C LEU A 223 5.77 -6.94 -23.69
N GLU A 224 5.74 -7.02 -22.36
CA GLU A 224 5.50 -5.87 -21.50
C GLU A 224 6.75 -5.03 -21.36
N LEU A 225 6.58 -3.73 -21.61
CA LEU A 225 7.55 -2.68 -21.36
C LEU A 225 7.02 -1.83 -20.20
N SER A 226 7.74 -1.81 -19.09
CA SER A 226 7.41 -0.98 -17.93
C SER A 226 8.63 -0.18 -17.54
N LEU A 227 8.52 1.13 -17.61
CA LEU A 227 9.60 2.07 -17.32
C LEU A 227 9.02 3.29 -16.59
N ILE A 228 9.88 4.07 -15.97
CA ILE A 228 9.51 5.34 -15.38
C ILE A 228 10.14 6.45 -16.22
N HIS A 229 9.28 7.25 -16.80
CA HIS A 229 9.64 8.41 -17.62
C HIS A 229 9.75 9.64 -16.72
N ILE A 230 10.82 10.42 -16.90
CA ILE A 230 11.11 11.67 -16.20
C ILE A 230 10.20 12.79 -16.74
#